data_e90f745f80132af3b772cd3dbbe08d02
#
_entry.id   e90f745f80132af3b772cd3dbbe08d02
#
_cell.length_a   1.000
_cell.length_b   1.000
_cell.length_c   1.000
_cell.angle_alpha   90.00
_cell.angle_beta   90.00
_cell.angle_gamma   90.00
#
_symmetry.space_group_name_H-M   'P 1'
#
loop_
_entity.id
_entity.type
_entity.pdbx_description
1 polymer ?
#
loop_
_entity_poly.entity_id
_entity_poly.type
_entity_poly.pdbx_seq_one_letter_code
_entity_poly.pdbx_strand_id
1 'polypeptide(L)'
;MEKFEASFRGNLLHPGSKGYDEARTIWNAMIDKKPAIIAQCAGVADVIQAVNFARQHELLTAIRSIGHNIAGNAICDDGLVIDLSQMRSMRVDPIAKRAHVEPGVTLGDFDHEALAFGFVTPLGINSTTGVAGLTLGGGFGWLSRKYGMTVDNLVSADVVTADGKFLRASENENPDLFWAIRGGGGNFGIVTRFEFQLHPLETERFCGLKIGRASCRERVSSPV
;
A
#
# COMPACT_ATOMS: atom_id res chain seq x y z
N MET A 1 -11.45 3.21 -25.90
CA MET A 1 -10.34 2.28 -25.75
C MET A 1 -9.06 2.83 -26.40
N GLU A 2 -9.00 3.03 -27.71
CA GLU A 2 -7.78 3.48 -28.42
C GLU A 2 -7.07 4.71 -27.81
N LYS A 3 -7.83 5.75 -27.39
CA LYS A 3 -7.24 6.92 -26.74
C LYS A 3 -6.63 6.61 -25.37
N PHE A 4 -7.24 5.70 -24.62
CA PHE A 4 -6.72 5.26 -23.33
C PHE A 4 -5.43 4.47 -23.50
N GLU A 5 -5.43 3.51 -24.45
CA GLU A 5 -4.24 2.72 -24.79
C GLU A 5 -3.08 3.59 -25.28
N ALA A 6 -3.36 4.53 -26.18
CA ALA A 6 -2.33 5.41 -26.75
C ALA A 6 -1.67 6.37 -25.75
N SER A 7 -2.34 6.71 -24.66
CA SER A 7 -1.84 7.64 -23.65
C SER A 7 -1.32 6.96 -22.38
N PHE A 8 -1.60 5.67 -22.19
CA PHE A 8 -1.19 4.89 -21.02
C PHE A 8 0.27 4.45 -21.15
N ARG A 9 1.09 4.78 -20.19
CA ARG A 9 2.54 4.54 -20.21
C ARG A 9 2.91 3.14 -19.70
N GLY A 10 2.10 2.60 -18.78
CA GLY A 10 2.24 1.27 -18.24
C GLY A 10 1.74 0.18 -19.19
N ASN A 11 1.37 -0.98 -18.66
CA ASN A 11 0.87 -2.10 -19.44
C ASN A 11 -0.65 -2.26 -19.24
N LEU A 12 -1.35 -2.54 -20.32
CA LEU A 12 -2.75 -2.94 -20.31
C LEU A 12 -2.85 -4.42 -20.69
N LEU A 13 -3.38 -5.23 -19.78
CA LEU A 13 -3.52 -6.66 -19.96
C LEU A 13 -5.01 -7.03 -20.08
N HIS A 14 -5.33 -7.81 -21.10
CA HIS A 14 -6.67 -8.36 -21.34
C HIS A 14 -6.63 -9.89 -21.22
N PRO A 15 -7.79 -10.55 -21.03
CA PRO A 15 -7.86 -12.00 -21.12
C PRO A 15 -7.20 -12.52 -22.38
N GLY A 16 -6.27 -13.47 -22.24
CA GLY A 16 -5.46 -14.00 -23.34
C GLY A 16 -4.17 -13.23 -23.65
N SER A 17 -3.93 -12.07 -23.04
CA SER A 17 -2.63 -11.38 -23.12
C SER A 17 -1.55 -12.16 -22.38
N LYS A 18 -0.32 -12.13 -22.88
CA LYS A 18 0.84 -12.67 -22.15
C LYS A 18 0.98 -11.97 -20.78
N GLY A 19 1.05 -12.74 -19.72
CA GLY A 19 1.17 -12.24 -18.34
C GLY A 19 -0.15 -11.89 -17.65
N TYR A 20 -1.30 -12.00 -18.34
CA TYR A 20 -2.60 -11.71 -17.75
C TYR A 20 -2.92 -12.65 -16.58
N ASP A 21 -2.74 -13.96 -16.74
CA ASP A 21 -3.04 -14.94 -15.69
C ASP A 21 -2.13 -14.78 -14.47
N GLU A 22 -0.89 -14.39 -14.66
CA GLU A 22 0.02 -14.04 -13.57
C GLU A 22 -0.43 -12.75 -12.88
N ALA A 23 -0.73 -11.71 -13.66
CA ALA A 23 -1.14 -10.41 -13.13
C ALA A 23 -2.47 -10.44 -12.37
N ARG A 24 -3.43 -11.31 -12.70
CA ARG A 24 -4.69 -11.45 -11.97
C ARG A 24 -4.58 -12.29 -10.69
N THR A 25 -3.47 -12.98 -10.47
CA THR A 25 -3.26 -13.80 -9.26
C THR A 25 -3.00 -12.91 -8.06
N ILE A 26 -3.70 -13.18 -6.94
CA ILE A 26 -3.51 -12.51 -5.65
C ILE A 26 -3.04 -13.50 -4.59
N TRP A 27 -2.60 -12.99 -3.44
CA TRP A 27 -2.04 -13.82 -2.36
C TRP A 27 -3.01 -14.90 -1.86
N ASN A 28 -4.30 -14.59 -1.73
CA ASN A 28 -5.32 -15.59 -1.40
C ASN A 28 -5.68 -16.40 -2.65
N ALA A 29 -5.05 -17.54 -2.83
CA ALA A 29 -5.25 -18.43 -3.98
C ALA A 29 -6.67 -19.04 -4.09
N MET A 30 -7.53 -18.87 -3.07
CA MET A 30 -8.94 -19.25 -3.15
C MET A 30 -9.77 -18.27 -4.00
N ILE A 31 -9.23 -17.09 -4.30
CA ILE A 31 -9.87 -16.05 -5.09
C ILE A 31 -9.36 -16.16 -6.54
N ASP A 32 -10.25 -16.54 -7.44
CA ASP A 32 -9.96 -16.71 -8.89
C ASP A 32 -10.90 -15.84 -9.72
N LYS A 33 -10.69 -14.51 -9.69
CA LYS A 33 -11.46 -13.54 -10.45
C LYS A 33 -10.80 -13.20 -11.78
N LYS A 34 -11.61 -12.78 -12.76
CA LYS A 34 -11.20 -12.52 -14.14
C LYS A 34 -11.57 -11.10 -14.56
N PRO A 35 -10.73 -10.10 -14.31
CA PRO A 35 -10.97 -8.73 -14.73
C PRO A 35 -10.99 -8.61 -16.26
N ALA A 36 -11.81 -7.71 -16.79
CA ALA A 36 -11.81 -7.40 -18.22
C ALA A 36 -10.50 -6.70 -18.64
N ILE A 37 -9.94 -5.88 -17.75
CA ILE A 37 -8.70 -5.13 -17.99
C ILE A 37 -7.89 -5.08 -16.70
N ILE A 38 -6.57 -5.28 -16.79
CA ILE A 38 -5.61 -4.96 -15.74
C ILE A 38 -4.71 -3.83 -16.24
N ALA A 39 -4.81 -2.67 -15.61
CA ALA A 39 -4.00 -1.50 -15.92
C ALA A 39 -2.81 -1.43 -14.96
N GLN A 40 -1.66 -1.93 -15.37
CA GLN A 40 -0.40 -1.87 -14.61
C GLN A 40 0.20 -0.48 -14.73
N CYS A 41 -0.05 0.37 -13.75
CA CYS A 41 0.37 1.77 -13.77
C CYS A 41 1.88 1.93 -13.57
N ALA A 42 2.52 2.76 -14.40
CA ALA A 42 3.93 3.14 -14.26
C ALA A 42 4.12 4.44 -13.47
N GLY A 43 3.03 5.15 -13.14
CA GLY A 43 3.07 6.40 -12.39
C GLY A 43 1.70 7.04 -12.20
N VAL A 44 1.69 8.20 -11.55
CA VAL A 44 0.46 8.92 -11.17
C VAL A 44 -0.43 9.28 -12.37
N ALA A 45 0.18 9.64 -13.51
CA ALA A 45 -0.59 9.97 -14.72
C ALA A 45 -1.43 8.79 -15.20
N ASP A 46 -0.88 7.57 -15.17
CA ASP A 46 -1.60 6.35 -15.53
C ASP A 46 -2.76 6.08 -14.56
N VAL A 47 -2.54 6.31 -13.25
CA VAL A 47 -3.58 6.16 -12.22
C VAL A 47 -4.74 7.12 -12.49
N ILE A 48 -4.46 8.40 -12.76
CA ILE A 48 -5.49 9.41 -13.09
C ILE A 48 -6.26 8.99 -14.35
N GLN A 49 -5.57 8.53 -15.38
CA GLN A 49 -6.19 8.07 -16.62
C GLN A 49 -7.07 6.85 -16.41
N ALA A 50 -6.59 5.86 -15.63
CA ALA A 50 -7.35 4.65 -15.32
C ALA A 50 -8.62 4.95 -14.53
N VAL A 51 -8.53 5.85 -13.53
CA VAL A 51 -9.70 6.33 -12.75
C VAL A 51 -10.71 7.03 -13.66
N ASN A 52 -10.26 7.95 -14.52
CA ASN A 52 -11.13 8.65 -15.44
C ASN A 52 -11.78 7.72 -16.48
N PHE A 53 -11.01 6.76 -16.98
CA PHE A 53 -11.50 5.72 -17.88
C PHE A 53 -12.59 4.86 -17.22
N ALA A 54 -12.32 4.37 -15.99
CA ALA A 54 -13.28 3.57 -15.22
C ALA A 54 -14.59 4.35 -15.00
N ARG A 55 -14.48 5.62 -14.61
CA ARG A 55 -15.64 6.50 -14.37
C ARG A 55 -16.44 6.77 -15.65
N GLN A 56 -15.77 7.04 -16.76
CA GLN A 56 -16.45 7.31 -18.05
C GLN A 56 -17.21 6.09 -18.61
N HIS A 57 -16.74 4.89 -18.28
CA HIS A 57 -17.32 3.64 -18.74
C HIS A 57 -18.10 2.89 -17.65
N GLU A 58 -18.29 3.50 -16.48
CA GLU A 58 -19.03 2.95 -15.34
C GLU A 58 -18.53 1.54 -14.94
N LEU A 59 -17.20 1.31 -15.02
CA LEU A 59 -16.60 0.01 -14.76
C LEU A 59 -16.50 -0.26 -13.26
N LEU A 60 -16.83 -1.50 -12.86
CA LEU A 60 -16.42 -2.02 -11.56
C LEU A 60 -14.90 -1.93 -11.47
N THR A 61 -14.40 -1.31 -10.40
CA THR A 61 -12.97 -1.04 -10.27
C THR A 61 -12.41 -1.60 -8.98
N ALA A 62 -11.34 -2.37 -9.09
CA ALA A 62 -10.54 -2.81 -7.95
C ALA A 62 -9.16 -2.17 -7.99
N ILE A 63 -8.62 -1.86 -6.81
CA ILE A 63 -7.28 -1.29 -6.66
C ILE A 63 -6.36 -2.34 -6.05
N ARG A 64 -5.24 -2.58 -6.71
CA ARG A 64 -4.24 -3.54 -6.27
C ARG A 64 -2.89 -2.85 -6.08
N SER A 65 -2.26 -3.08 -4.94
CA SER A 65 -0.82 -2.88 -4.72
C SER A 65 -0.12 -4.24 -4.92
N ILE A 66 0.16 -4.97 -3.82
CA ILE A 66 0.79 -6.31 -3.89
C ILE A 66 -0.26 -7.45 -3.85
N GLY A 67 -1.52 -7.14 -3.55
CA GLY A 67 -2.59 -8.14 -3.62
C GLY A 67 -2.74 -9.03 -2.38
N HIS A 68 -2.31 -8.59 -1.20
CA HIS A 68 -2.44 -9.33 0.08
C HIS A 68 -3.84 -9.24 0.73
N ASN A 69 -4.82 -8.59 0.13
CA ASN A 69 -6.17 -8.49 0.69
C ASN A 69 -6.83 -9.87 0.77
N ILE A 70 -7.09 -10.34 1.98
CA ILE A 70 -7.64 -11.69 2.25
C ILE A 70 -9.05 -11.87 1.68
N ALA A 71 -9.87 -10.80 1.71
CA ALA A 71 -11.24 -10.83 1.19
C ALA A 71 -11.32 -10.79 -0.35
N GLY A 72 -10.17 -10.60 -1.05
CA GLY A 72 -10.12 -10.57 -2.50
C GLY A 72 -10.64 -9.28 -3.14
N ASN A 73 -10.70 -8.17 -2.38
CA ASN A 73 -11.14 -6.87 -2.90
C ASN A 73 -10.08 -6.18 -3.79
N ALA A 74 -8.86 -6.73 -3.83
CA ALA A 74 -7.80 -6.23 -4.72
C ALA A 74 -7.98 -6.68 -6.17
N ILE A 75 -9.03 -7.44 -6.49
CA ILE A 75 -9.35 -7.91 -7.84
C ILE A 75 -10.88 -8.00 -8.00
N CYS A 76 -11.39 -7.85 -9.22
CA CYS A 76 -12.80 -7.94 -9.57
C CYS A 76 -13.01 -8.81 -10.81
N ASP A 77 -14.23 -9.29 -11.01
CA ASP A 77 -14.66 -9.91 -12.26
C ASP A 77 -15.17 -8.85 -13.24
N ASP A 78 -14.92 -9.04 -14.52
CA ASP A 78 -15.46 -8.25 -15.65
C ASP A 78 -15.24 -6.72 -15.56
N GLY A 79 -14.40 -6.28 -14.62
CA GLY A 79 -14.10 -4.87 -14.37
C GLY A 79 -12.66 -4.47 -14.70
N LEU A 80 -12.27 -3.31 -14.20
CA LEU A 80 -10.91 -2.77 -14.31
C LEU A 80 -10.15 -2.98 -13.00
N VAL A 81 -8.97 -3.58 -13.07
CA VAL A 81 -7.99 -3.56 -11.97
C VAL A 81 -6.96 -2.47 -12.24
N ILE A 82 -6.88 -1.48 -11.35
CA ILE A 82 -5.79 -0.50 -11.33
C ILE A 82 -4.67 -1.10 -10.49
N ASP A 83 -3.64 -1.59 -11.17
CA ASP A 83 -2.53 -2.30 -10.56
C ASP A 83 -1.33 -1.36 -10.36
N LEU A 84 -0.97 -1.14 -9.11
CA LEU A 84 0.11 -0.26 -8.67
C LEU A 84 1.41 -1.03 -8.38
N SER A 85 1.44 -2.32 -8.62
CA SER A 85 2.56 -3.21 -8.26
C SER A 85 3.89 -2.84 -8.94
N GLN A 86 3.84 -2.08 -10.04
CA GLN A 86 5.02 -1.60 -10.74
C GLN A 86 5.56 -0.25 -10.20
N MET A 87 4.79 0.46 -9.38
CA MET A 87 5.21 1.71 -8.74
C MET A 87 5.98 1.38 -7.45
N ARG A 88 7.28 1.10 -7.58
CA ARG A 88 8.14 0.56 -6.51
C ARG A 88 9.27 1.49 -6.07
N SER A 89 9.22 2.75 -6.46
CA SER A 89 10.26 3.70 -6.05
C SER A 89 10.18 3.96 -4.54
N MET A 90 11.35 3.99 -3.91
CA MET A 90 11.53 4.42 -2.53
C MET A 90 12.75 5.33 -2.42
N ARG A 91 12.64 6.38 -1.62
CA ARG A 91 13.74 7.30 -1.30
C ARG A 91 13.78 7.57 0.19
N VAL A 92 14.93 7.35 0.79
CA VAL A 92 15.23 7.74 2.17
C VAL A 92 15.89 9.10 2.19
N ASP A 93 15.40 10.01 3.04
CA ASP A 93 16.06 11.25 3.42
C ASP A 93 16.60 11.09 4.85
N PRO A 94 17.91 10.85 5.00
CA PRO A 94 18.51 10.61 6.32
C PRO A 94 18.59 11.87 7.19
N ILE A 95 18.58 13.06 6.58
CA ILE A 95 18.64 14.34 7.31
C ILE A 95 17.26 14.62 7.91
N ALA A 96 16.21 14.57 7.09
CA ALA A 96 14.84 14.77 7.53
C ALA A 96 14.28 13.56 8.30
N LYS A 97 14.95 12.41 8.24
CA LYS A 97 14.45 11.11 8.75
C LYS A 97 13.08 10.78 8.18
N ARG A 98 12.99 10.82 6.86
CA ARG A 98 11.77 10.56 6.08
C ARG A 98 12.02 9.49 5.03
N ALA A 99 10.98 8.70 4.76
CA ALA A 99 10.93 7.83 3.59
C ALA A 99 9.76 8.23 2.69
N HIS A 100 10.05 8.45 1.42
CA HIS A 100 9.03 8.61 0.37
C HIS A 100 8.90 7.29 -0.37
N VAL A 101 7.69 6.74 -0.42
CA VAL A 101 7.46 5.34 -0.81
C VAL A 101 6.28 5.26 -1.76
N GLU A 102 6.46 4.60 -2.89
CA GLU A 102 5.37 4.28 -3.82
C GLU A 102 4.58 3.03 -3.39
N PRO A 103 3.30 2.90 -3.82
CA PRO A 103 2.39 1.89 -3.30
C PRO A 103 2.75 0.44 -3.62
N GLY A 104 3.56 0.18 -4.64
CA GLY A 104 4.02 -1.16 -5.03
C GLY A 104 5.22 -1.68 -4.23
N VAL A 105 5.73 -0.92 -3.27
CA VAL A 105 6.83 -1.34 -2.39
C VAL A 105 6.34 -2.38 -1.39
N THR A 106 7.10 -3.46 -1.21
CA THR A 106 6.86 -4.45 -0.16
C THR A 106 7.50 -4.02 1.16
N LEU A 107 7.10 -4.65 2.27
CA LEU A 107 7.72 -4.38 3.58
C LEU A 107 9.21 -4.78 3.58
N GLY A 108 9.56 -5.87 2.88
CA GLY A 108 10.95 -6.29 2.75
C GLY A 108 11.80 -5.29 1.98
N ASP A 109 11.27 -4.72 0.89
CA ASP A 109 11.95 -3.68 0.12
C ASP A 109 12.16 -2.43 0.99
N PHE A 110 11.12 -2.04 1.74
CA PHE A 110 11.20 -0.90 2.65
C PHE A 110 12.27 -1.08 3.73
N ASP A 111 12.26 -2.24 4.40
CA ASP A 111 13.23 -2.55 5.45
C ASP A 111 14.65 -2.56 4.87
N HIS A 112 14.84 -3.16 3.69
CA HIS A 112 16.14 -3.21 3.02
C HIS A 112 16.70 -1.81 2.78
N GLU A 113 15.90 -0.90 2.21
CA GLU A 113 16.33 0.47 1.91
C GLU A 113 16.52 1.31 3.19
N ALA A 114 15.59 1.24 4.15
CA ALA A 114 15.68 2.03 5.37
C ALA A 114 16.86 1.62 6.26
N LEU A 115 17.12 0.31 6.36
CA LEU A 115 18.22 -0.24 7.16
C LEU A 115 19.60 0.16 6.61
N ALA A 116 19.73 0.38 5.31
CA ALA A 116 20.97 0.87 4.71
C ALA A 116 21.42 2.22 5.29
N PHE A 117 20.46 3.01 5.83
CA PHE A 117 20.69 4.28 6.51
C PHE A 117 20.60 4.17 8.04
N GLY A 118 20.43 2.97 8.59
CA GLY A 118 20.26 2.77 10.03
C GLY A 118 18.90 3.21 10.57
N PHE A 119 17.86 3.22 9.73
CA PHE A 119 16.52 3.63 10.12
C PHE A 119 15.49 2.50 10.01
N VAL A 120 14.40 2.67 10.75
CA VAL A 120 13.20 1.81 10.75
C VAL A 120 11.94 2.65 10.90
N THR A 121 10.80 2.07 10.53
CA THR A 121 9.46 2.54 10.91
C THR A 121 8.60 1.34 11.28
N PRO A 122 7.54 1.47 12.12
CA PRO A 122 6.62 0.37 12.38
C PRO A 122 5.95 -0.10 11.08
N LEU A 123 6.21 -1.35 10.71
CA LEU A 123 5.60 -2.06 9.59
C LEU A 123 5.11 -3.43 10.05
N GLY A 124 4.44 -4.17 9.16
CA GLY A 124 3.98 -5.52 9.42
C GLY A 124 5.11 -6.55 9.53
N ILE A 125 4.75 -7.77 9.89
CA ILE A 125 5.69 -8.86 10.19
C ILE A 125 6.05 -9.74 8.98
N ASN A 126 5.35 -9.62 7.86
CA ASN A 126 5.58 -10.42 6.67
C ASN A 126 6.17 -9.55 5.55
N SER A 127 7.41 -9.85 5.16
CA SER A 127 8.18 -9.08 4.17
C SER A 127 7.51 -8.98 2.78
N THR A 128 6.65 -9.93 2.41
CA THR A 128 5.97 -9.94 1.11
C THR A 128 4.71 -9.07 1.09
N THR A 129 4.25 -8.57 2.23
CA THR A 129 3.08 -7.68 2.31
C THR A 129 3.41 -6.32 1.69
N GLY A 130 2.44 -5.71 1.01
CA GLY A 130 2.58 -4.36 0.45
C GLY A 130 2.43 -3.27 1.50
N VAL A 131 3.25 -2.24 1.42
CA VAL A 131 3.21 -1.06 2.30
C VAL A 131 1.85 -0.38 2.24
N ALA A 132 1.26 -0.22 1.05
CA ALA A 132 0.03 0.54 0.87
C ALA A 132 -1.17 -0.06 1.60
N GLY A 133 -1.51 -1.31 1.34
CA GLY A 133 -2.66 -1.97 1.97
C GLY A 133 -2.51 -2.08 3.48
N LEU A 134 -1.30 -2.36 3.97
CA LEU A 134 -0.99 -2.38 5.39
C LEU A 134 -1.25 -1.01 6.04
N THR A 135 -0.67 0.05 5.49
CA THR A 135 -0.76 1.41 6.04
C THR A 135 -2.20 1.90 6.06
N LEU A 136 -2.94 1.75 4.95
CA LEU A 136 -4.33 2.22 4.86
C LEU A 136 -5.26 1.47 5.82
N GLY A 137 -4.92 0.26 6.23
CA GLY A 137 -5.63 -0.52 7.25
C GLY A 137 -5.15 -0.27 8.69
N GLY A 138 -4.23 0.67 8.90
CA GLY A 138 -3.64 0.98 10.21
C GLY A 138 -2.21 0.45 10.37
N GLY A 139 -2.00 -0.83 10.17
CA GLY A 139 -0.70 -1.49 10.21
C GLY A 139 -0.07 -1.60 11.60
N PHE A 140 0.37 -2.79 11.96
CA PHE A 140 1.12 -3.03 13.20
C PHE A 140 2.20 -4.08 12.98
N GLY A 141 3.22 -4.07 13.84
CA GLY A 141 4.30 -5.06 13.84
C GLY A 141 5.19 -4.94 15.08
N TRP A 142 6.40 -5.45 14.99
CA TRP A 142 7.30 -5.59 16.14
C TRP A 142 7.65 -4.27 16.83
N LEU A 143 7.66 -3.16 16.08
CA LEU A 143 8.01 -1.84 16.59
C LEU A 143 6.81 -1.03 17.09
N SER A 144 5.58 -1.54 16.92
CA SER A 144 4.36 -0.77 17.22
C SER A 144 4.24 -0.41 18.69
N ARG A 145 4.77 -1.22 19.59
CA ARG A 145 4.76 -0.91 21.03
C ARG A 145 5.62 0.32 21.37
N LYS A 146 6.68 0.58 20.61
CA LYS A 146 7.60 1.70 20.85
C LYS A 146 7.19 2.96 20.08
N TYR A 147 6.71 2.81 18.86
CA TYR A 147 6.52 3.91 17.92
C TYR A 147 5.10 4.05 17.40
N GLY A 148 4.13 3.33 17.96
CA GLY A 148 2.74 3.32 17.49
C GLY A 148 2.51 2.41 16.28
N MET A 149 1.36 2.57 15.64
CA MET A 149 0.99 1.85 14.43
C MET A 149 1.70 2.44 13.20
N THR A 150 1.63 1.77 12.07
CA THR A 150 2.19 2.27 10.81
C THR A 150 1.61 3.65 10.44
N VAL A 151 0.30 3.83 10.60
CA VAL A 151 -0.40 5.11 10.33
C VAL A 151 -0.01 6.24 11.27
N ASP A 152 0.46 5.96 12.48
CA ASP A 152 0.95 6.98 13.41
C ASP A 152 2.28 7.58 12.95
N ASN A 153 2.97 6.88 12.05
CA ASN A 153 4.21 7.30 11.43
C ASN A 153 4.03 7.84 10.01
N LEU A 154 2.79 7.87 9.49
CA LEU A 154 2.49 8.51 8.22
C LEU A 154 2.48 10.03 8.41
N VAL A 155 3.25 10.74 7.59
CA VAL A 155 3.39 12.21 7.62
C VAL A 155 2.53 12.87 6.56
N SER A 156 2.53 12.31 5.36
CA SER A 156 1.68 12.75 4.26
C SER A 156 1.46 11.63 3.24
N ALA A 157 0.46 11.82 2.39
CA ALA A 157 0.19 10.94 1.26
C ALA A 157 -0.28 11.75 0.05
N ASP A 158 0.11 11.30 -1.14
CA ASP A 158 -0.43 11.79 -2.40
C ASP A 158 -1.55 10.86 -2.86
N VAL A 159 -2.73 11.40 -3.12
CA VAL A 159 -3.96 10.64 -3.36
C VAL A 159 -4.62 11.05 -4.67
N VAL A 160 -5.01 10.09 -5.48
CA VAL A 160 -5.91 10.30 -6.63
C VAL A 160 -7.32 9.90 -6.18
N THR A 161 -8.23 10.86 -6.16
CA THR A 161 -9.63 10.66 -5.76
C THR A 161 -10.47 10.04 -6.88
N ALA A 162 -11.69 9.58 -6.56
CA ALA A 162 -12.58 8.94 -7.53
C ALA A 162 -13.01 9.85 -8.70
N ASP A 163 -12.94 11.17 -8.53
CA ASP A 163 -13.15 12.15 -9.59
C ASP A 163 -11.90 12.47 -10.42
N GLY A 164 -10.80 11.74 -10.18
CA GLY A 164 -9.54 11.85 -10.91
C GLY A 164 -8.67 13.04 -10.49
N LYS A 165 -8.98 13.71 -9.37
CA LYS A 165 -8.15 14.80 -8.84
C LYS A 165 -6.96 14.24 -8.06
N PHE A 166 -5.83 14.89 -8.21
CA PHE A 166 -4.65 14.65 -7.41
C PHE A 166 -4.64 15.60 -6.21
N LEU A 167 -4.57 15.04 -5.00
CA LEU A 167 -4.53 15.79 -3.74
C LEU A 167 -3.37 15.31 -2.88
N ARG A 168 -2.74 16.24 -2.16
CA ARG A 168 -1.87 15.88 -1.04
C ARG A 168 -2.71 15.88 0.24
N ALA A 169 -2.52 14.86 1.07
CA ALA A 169 -3.16 14.70 2.37
C ALA A 169 -2.09 14.71 3.48
N SER A 170 -2.24 15.61 4.45
CA SER A 170 -1.37 15.75 5.62
C SER A 170 -2.14 16.42 6.76
N GLU A 171 -1.53 16.60 7.92
CA GLU A 171 -2.15 17.34 9.04
C GLU A 171 -2.51 18.78 8.67
N ASN A 172 -1.78 19.41 7.73
CA ASN A 172 -1.93 20.79 7.33
C ASN A 172 -2.63 20.98 5.97
N GLU A 173 -2.83 19.91 5.20
CA GLU A 173 -3.41 19.95 3.86
C GLU A 173 -4.37 18.78 3.69
N ASN A 174 -5.64 19.06 3.39
CA ASN A 174 -6.73 18.08 3.33
C ASN A 174 -6.77 17.17 4.58
N PRO A 175 -6.87 17.73 5.81
CA PRO A 175 -6.73 16.96 7.06
C PRO A 175 -7.82 15.90 7.24
N ASP A 176 -9.03 16.12 6.73
CA ASP A 176 -10.11 15.13 6.78
C ASP A 176 -9.78 13.90 5.92
N LEU A 177 -9.22 14.12 4.72
CA LEU A 177 -8.73 13.03 3.88
C LEU A 177 -7.58 12.30 4.55
N PHE A 178 -6.64 13.04 5.16
CA PHE A 178 -5.52 12.45 5.90
C PHE A 178 -5.99 11.59 7.07
N TRP A 179 -6.97 12.06 7.82
CA TRP A 179 -7.60 11.26 8.88
C TRP A 179 -8.26 10.00 8.31
N ALA A 180 -9.03 10.13 7.22
CA ALA A 180 -9.78 9.03 6.63
C ALA A 180 -8.89 7.89 6.11
N ILE A 181 -7.76 8.19 5.47
CA ILE A 181 -6.83 7.18 4.94
C ILE A 181 -5.99 6.49 6.03
N ARG A 182 -6.00 7.00 7.26
CA ARG A 182 -5.28 6.43 8.40
C ARG A 182 -6.11 5.38 9.12
N GLY A 183 -6.38 4.25 8.47
CA GLY A 183 -7.15 3.11 8.97
C GLY A 183 -8.47 2.87 8.25
N GLY A 184 -8.98 3.83 7.48
CA GLY A 184 -10.22 3.69 6.72
C GLY A 184 -10.08 2.91 5.41
N GLY A 185 -8.89 2.42 5.09
CA GLY A 185 -8.63 1.62 3.89
C GLY A 185 -8.64 2.45 2.60
N GLY A 186 -8.89 1.79 1.47
CA GLY A 186 -8.87 2.37 0.14
C GLY A 186 -10.16 3.08 -0.29
N ASN A 187 -11.08 3.40 0.62
CA ASN A 187 -12.40 3.94 0.28
C ASN A 187 -12.38 5.42 -0.17
N PHE A 188 -11.28 6.13 0.06
CA PHE A 188 -11.18 7.58 -0.12
C PHE A 188 -10.34 8.00 -1.33
N GLY A 189 -9.77 7.06 -2.03
CA GLY A 189 -8.94 7.28 -3.21
C GLY A 189 -7.75 6.34 -3.29
N ILE A 190 -6.95 6.50 -4.33
CA ILE A 190 -5.77 5.70 -4.62
C ILE A 190 -4.54 6.46 -4.15
N VAL A 191 -3.85 5.95 -3.14
CA VAL A 191 -2.60 6.55 -2.68
C VAL A 191 -1.48 6.17 -3.64
N THR A 192 -0.82 7.18 -4.18
CA THR A 192 0.28 7.03 -5.16
C THR A 192 1.65 7.28 -4.56
N ARG A 193 1.71 7.87 -3.37
CA ARG A 193 2.93 8.06 -2.57
C ARG A 193 2.59 8.19 -1.10
N PHE A 194 3.42 7.63 -0.26
CA PHE A 194 3.42 7.78 1.19
C PHE A 194 4.70 8.48 1.64
N GLU A 195 4.62 9.32 2.66
CA GLU A 195 5.77 9.88 3.37
C GLU A 195 5.72 9.41 4.83
N PHE A 196 6.74 8.67 5.25
CA PHE A 196 6.83 8.12 6.61
C PHE A 196 7.89 8.81 7.44
N GLN A 197 7.61 8.95 8.74
CA GLN A 197 8.61 9.21 9.75
C GLN A 197 9.49 7.98 9.95
N LEU A 198 10.80 8.18 9.96
CA LEU A 198 11.78 7.16 10.29
C LEU A 198 12.35 7.37 11.69
N HIS A 199 12.71 6.27 12.33
CA HIS A 199 13.33 6.22 13.65
C HIS A 199 14.70 5.58 13.57
N PRO A 200 15.71 6.04 14.32
CA PRO A 200 17.01 5.35 14.37
C PRO A 200 16.84 3.92 14.89
N LEU A 201 17.50 2.97 14.22
CA LEU A 201 17.62 1.62 14.71
C LEU A 201 18.73 1.56 15.75
N GLU A 202 18.41 1.22 16.99
CA GLU A 202 19.40 0.86 18.00
C GLU A 202 19.99 -0.52 17.65
N THR A 203 21.30 -0.66 17.77
CA THR A 203 22.08 -1.80 17.26
C THR A 203 21.78 -3.15 17.90
N GLU A 204 21.18 -3.16 19.10
CA GLU A 204 20.82 -4.41 19.79
C GLU A 204 19.34 -4.45 20.10
N ARG A 205 18.67 -5.54 19.70
CA ARG A 205 17.27 -5.81 19.99
C ARG A 205 17.13 -7.21 20.53
N PHE A 206 16.58 -7.33 21.71
CA PHE A 206 16.16 -8.61 22.27
C PHE A 206 14.70 -8.87 21.88
N CYS A 207 14.48 -9.91 21.08
CA CYS A 207 13.14 -10.34 20.67
C CYS A 207 12.92 -11.78 21.14
N GLY A 208 11.74 -12.05 21.70
CA GLY A 208 11.38 -13.39 22.13
C GLY A 208 9.87 -13.60 22.11
N LEU A 209 9.47 -14.86 21.95
CA LEU A 209 8.07 -15.27 22.03
C LEU A 209 7.78 -15.72 23.47
N LYS A 210 6.86 -15.04 24.17
CA LYS A 210 6.35 -15.50 25.46
C LYS A 210 5.04 -16.25 25.24
N ILE A 211 5.05 -17.56 25.47
CA ILE A 211 3.86 -18.41 25.36
C ILE A 211 3.30 -18.63 26.76
N GLY A 212 2.07 -18.21 26.99
CA GLY A 212 1.31 -18.46 28.20
C GLY A 212 0.24 -19.55 28.00
N ARG A 213 -0.31 -20.08 29.10
CA ARG A 213 -1.50 -20.96 29.02
C ARG A 213 -2.72 -20.12 28.66
N ALA A 214 -3.64 -20.67 27.85
CA ALA A 214 -4.87 -20.00 27.42
C ALA A 214 -5.79 -19.54 28.57
N SER A 215 -5.62 -20.08 29.79
CA SER A 215 -6.34 -19.68 30.99
C SER A 215 -5.70 -18.51 31.75
N CYS A 216 -4.53 -18.03 31.36
CA CYS A 216 -3.88 -16.89 32.00
C CYS A 216 -4.59 -15.60 31.60
N ARG A 217 -5.33 -14.99 32.51
CA ARG A 217 -5.65 -13.55 32.46
C ARG A 217 -4.35 -12.79 32.58
N GLU A 218 -3.81 -12.36 31.48
CA GLU A 218 -2.51 -11.72 31.45
C GLU A 218 -2.55 -10.32 32.05
N ARG A 219 -1.85 -10.14 33.14
CA ARG A 219 -1.29 -8.84 33.47
C ARG A 219 -0.10 -8.64 32.53
N VAL A 220 -0.25 -7.76 31.56
CA VAL A 220 0.89 -7.30 30.76
C VAL A 220 1.77 -6.47 31.69
N SER A 221 2.75 -7.11 32.33
CA SER A 221 3.81 -6.37 33.01
C SER A 221 4.65 -5.69 31.94
N SER A 222 4.66 -4.36 31.94
CA SER A 222 5.59 -3.58 31.14
C SER A 222 7.01 -4.01 31.47
N PRO A 223 7.85 -4.33 30.49
CA PRO A 223 9.28 -4.39 30.74
C PRO A 223 9.76 -2.97 31.02
N VAL A 224 10.61 -2.86 32.02
CA VAL A 224 11.37 -1.67 32.40
C VAL A 224 12.29 -1.26 31.27
#